data_39bed0dce87669c794af4ccce2062b1a
#
_entry.id   39bed0dce87669c794af4ccce2062b1a
#
_cell.length_a   1.000
_cell.length_b   1.000
_cell.length_c   1.000
_cell.angle_alpha   90.00
_cell.angle_beta   90.00
_cell.angle_gamma   90.00
#
_symmetry.space_group_name_H-M   'P 1'
#
loop_
_entity.id
_entity.type
_entity.pdbx_description
1 polymer ?
#
loop_
_entity_poly.entity_id
_entity_poly.type
_entity_poly.pdbx_seq_one_letter_code
_entity_poly.pdbx_strand_id
1 'polypeptide(L)'
;MAIQLNLSSIAVAGQAAWKRAKPVILREVVLLPAAGFLGILILWWVVASFQSELMPNPVQALVANWDYIVNPFYQRGPGDLGIGWLLLASIRRVLLGFSLGAVVAIPLGFLIGMSRQAMLALNPIIQIFKPVSPLAWLPIALAIFNLADPSAIFVIFITSLWPTIINTALGVSSVSKDYLDVARVLEMPRWRQIAKIIWPASLPYIFTGLRISLGIAWLVIVAVEMLTGGIGIGFFVWDEWSRLNLSSVFLAILVIGLTGLVLDWAVGKIQELVTHRRPARS
;
A
#
# COMPACT_ATOMS: atom_id res chain seq x y z
N MET A 1 -36.43 -32.29 33.52
CA MET A 1 -35.19 -33.03 33.22
C MET A 1 -34.19 -32.02 32.67
N ALA A 2 -33.33 -31.49 33.55
CA ALA A 2 -32.40 -30.41 33.17
C ALA A 2 -31.15 -31.01 32.54
N ILE A 3 -30.83 -30.61 31.30
CA ILE A 3 -29.59 -30.94 30.64
C ILE A 3 -28.49 -30.08 31.24
N GLN A 4 -27.74 -30.64 32.20
CA GLN A 4 -26.48 -30.02 32.67
C GLN A 4 -25.46 -30.14 31.52
N LEU A 5 -25.29 -29.07 30.76
CA LEU A 5 -24.18 -28.93 29.84
C LEU A 5 -22.88 -28.92 30.64
N ASN A 6 -22.10 -29.96 30.47
CA ASN A 6 -20.83 -30.15 31.17
C ASN A 6 -19.77 -29.19 30.58
N LEU A 7 -19.68 -27.99 31.16
CA LEU A 7 -18.75 -26.94 30.71
C LEU A 7 -17.28 -27.38 30.74
N SER A 8 -16.93 -28.39 31.56
CA SER A 8 -15.58 -28.93 31.62
C SER A 8 -15.21 -29.75 30.37
N SER A 9 -16.18 -30.45 29.76
CA SER A 9 -15.92 -31.22 28.53
C SER A 9 -15.72 -30.31 27.31
N ILE A 10 -16.39 -29.16 27.29
CA ILE A 10 -16.22 -28.13 26.20
C ILE A 10 -14.83 -27.47 26.33
N ALA A 11 -14.40 -27.15 27.58
CA ALA A 11 -13.07 -26.57 27.80
C ALA A 11 -11.92 -27.52 27.44
N VAL A 12 -12.07 -28.81 27.77
CA VAL A 12 -11.07 -29.86 27.45
C VAL A 12 -11.02 -30.11 25.93
N ALA A 13 -12.18 -30.15 25.24
CA ALA A 13 -12.24 -30.29 23.79
C ALA A 13 -11.61 -29.06 23.09
N GLY A 14 -11.85 -27.85 23.59
CA GLY A 14 -11.24 -26.61 23.06
C GLY A 14 -9.71 -26.59 23.22
N GLN A 15 -9.20 -27.03 24.39
CA GLN A 15 -7.75 -27.14 24.62
C GLN A 15 -7.07 -28.22 23.76
N ALA A 16 -7.76 -29.36 23.53
CA ALA A 16 -7.25 -30.43 22.67
C ALA A 16 -7.24 -30.00 21.18
N ALA A 17 -8.28 -29.30 20.74
CA ALA A 17 -8.33 -28.71 19.39
C ALA A 17 -7.25 -27.64 19.18
N TRP A 18 -7.02 -26.74 20.16
CA TRP A 18 -5.96 -25.74 20.14
C TRP A 18 -4.56 -26.35 20.10
N LYS A 19 -4.29 -27.42 20.89
CA LYS A 19 -3.00 -28.13 20.88
C LYS A 19 -2.74 -28.80 19.52
N ARG A 20 -3.76 -29.27 18.82
CA ARG A 20 -3.64 -29.86 17.47
C ARG A 20 -3.50 -28.78 16.38
N ALA A 21 -4.19 -27.65 16.50
CA ALA A 21 -4.13 -26.55 15.56
C ALA A 21 -2.82 -25.74 15.64
N LYS A 22 -2.23 -25.62 16.86
CA LYS A 22 -1.01 -24.84 17.10
C LYS A 22 0.19 -25.22 16.22
N PRO A 23 0.54 -26.51 16.01
CA PRO A 23 1.65 -26.89 15.13
C PRO A 23 1.34 -26.65 13.65
N VAL A 24 0.08 -26.77 13.22
CA VAL A 24 -0.33 -26.50 11.83
C VAL A 24 -0.25 -25.00 11.55
N ILE A 25 -0.77 -24.16 12.45
CA ILE A 25 -0.68 -22.72 12.36
C ILE A 25 0.78 -22.24 12.35
N LEU A 26 1.62 -22.79 13.23
CA LEU A 26 3.05 -22.43 13.27
C LEU A 26 3.75 -22.83 11.96
N ARG A 27 3.42 -23.99 11.40
CA ARG A 27 3.99 -24.47 10.15
C ARG A 27 3.56 -23.61 8.96
N GLU A 28 2.28 -23.32 8.82
CA GLU A 28 1.73 -22.62 7.65
C GLU A 28 1.98 -21.12 7.71
N VAL A 29 1.85 -20.50 8.88
CA VAL A 29 1.92 -19.03 9.02
C VAL A 29 3.35 -18.53 9.23
N VAL A 30 4.25 -19.34 9.79
CA VAL A 30 5.61 -18.92 10.10
C VAL A 30 6.66 -19.68 9.30
N LEU A 31 6.60 -21.01 9.28
CA LEU A 31 7.66 -21.81 8.66
C LEU A 31 7.65 -21.73 7.13
N LEU A 32 6.49 -21.72 6.48
CA LEU A 32 6.42 -21.62 5.01
C LEU A 32 6.91 -20.25 4.50
N PRO A 33 6.47 -19.10 5.03
CA PRO A 33 7.04 -17.82 4.64
C PRO A 33 8.55 -17.71 4.95
N ALA A 34 8.98 -18.20 6.13
CA ALA A 34 10.41 -18.22 6.48
C ALA A 34 11.23 -19.08 5.50
N ALA A 35 10.73 -20.24 5.11
CA ALA A 35 11.37 -21.09 4.12
C ALA A 35 11.43 -20.41 2.73
N GLY A 36 10.38 -19.68 2.35
CA GLY A 36 10.35 -18.86 1.14
C GLY A 36 11.42 -17.76 1.15
N PHE A 37 11.51 -17.01 2.25
CA PHE A 37 12.57 -16.01 2.43
C PHE A 37 13.97 -16.60 2.39
N LEU A 38 14.20 -17.72 3.09
CA LEU A 38 15.48 -18.44 3.06
C LEU A 38 15.81 -18.91 1.64
N GLY A 39 14.82 -19.43 0.91
CA GLY A 39 14.99 -19.82 -0.48
C GLY A 39 15.45 -18.67 -1.38
N ILE A 40 14.87 -17.48 -1.21
CA ILE A 40 15.29 -16.26 -1.93
C ILE A 40 16.71 -15.85 -1.53
N LEU A 41 17.07 -15.88 -0.26
CA LEU A 41 18.42 -15.55 0.22
C LEU A 41 19.47 -16.54 -0.30
N ILE A 42 19.14 -17.84 -0.32
CA ILE A 42 20.02 -18.88 -0.89
C ILE A 42 20.19 -18.66 -2.40
N LEU A 43 19.09 -18.38 -3.13
CA LEU A 43 19.15 -18.08 -4.55
C LEU A 43 20.05 -16.87 -4.82
N TRP A 44 19.86 -15.78 -4.06
CA TRP A 44 20.73 -14.61 -4.16
C TRP A 44 22.20 -14.97 -3.89
N TRP A 45 22.47 -15.74 -2.82
CA TRP A 45 23.83 -16.19 -2.50
C TRP A 45 24.46 -16.99 -3.65
N VAL A 46 23.71 -17.93 -4.22
CA VAL A 46 24.18 -18.75 -5.35
C VAL A 46 24.47 -17.88 -6.56
N VAL A 47 23.58 -16.97 -6.94
CA VAL A 47 23.77 -16.06 -8.08
C VAL A 47 24.99 -15.16 -7.86
N ALA A 48 25.16 -14.60 -6.65
CA ALA A 48 26.30 -13.77 -6.29
C ALA A 48 27.63 -14.55 -6.34
N SER A 49 27.60 -15.86 -6.07
CA SER A 49 28.79 -16.71 -6.15
C SER A 49 29.30 -16.92 -7.59
N PHE A 50 28.41 -16.82 -8.59
CA PHE A 50 28.78 -16.91 -10.01
C PHE A 50 29.26 -15.57 -10.57
N GLN A 51 28.93 -14.44 -9.96
CA GLN A 51 29.27 -13.09 -10.41
C GLN A 51 29.91 -12.25 -9.30
N SER A 52 30.85 -12.82 -8.58
CA SER A 52 31.45 -12.26 -7.36
C SER A 52 32.09 -10.88 -7.50
N GLU A 53 32.49 -10.47 -8.71
CA GLU A 53 33.09 -9.15 -8.97
C GLU A 53 32.04 -8.03 -9.06
N LEU A 54 30.82 -8.33 -9.50
CA LEU A 54 29.77 -7.34 -9.74
C LEU A 54 28.64 -7.41 -8.74
N MET A 55 28.36 -8.60 -8.19
CA MET A 55 27.18 -8.83 -7.37
C MET A 55 27.54 -9.20 -5.92
N PRO A 56 27.30 -8.30 -4.96
CA PRO A 56 27.59 -8.60 -3.56
C PRO A 56 26.66 -9.69 -3.05
N ASN A 57 27.18 -10.58 -2.19
CA ASN A 57 26.34 -11.53 -1.47
C ASN A 57 25.57 -10.83 -0.33
N PRO A 58 24.52 -11.46 0.24
CA PRO A 58 23.70 -10.85 1.30
C PRO A 58 24.51 -10.32 2.49
N VAL A 59 25.57 -11.05 2.90
CA VAL A 59 26.41 -10.65 4.03
C VAL A 59 27.27 -9.45 3.68
N GLN A 60 27.89 -9.45 2.51
CA GLN A 60 28.67 -8.30 2.02
C GLN A 60 27.81 -7.05 1.91
N ALA A 61 26.59 -7.16 1.39
CA ALA A 61 25.65 -6.04 1.30
C ALA A 61 25.33 -5.45 2.68
N LEU A 62 25.12 -6.29 3.70
CA LEU A 62 24.86 -5.85 5.07
C LEU A 62 26.09 -5.22 5.73
N VAL A 63 27.25 -5.85 5.61
CA VAL A 63 28.49 -5.38 6.26
C VAL A 63 28.95 -4.05 5.63
N ALA A 64 28.93 -3.94 4.29
CA ALA A 64 29.32 -2.72 3.60
C ALA A 64 28.43 -1.51 3.95
N ASN A 65 27.17 -1.77 4.34
CA ASN A 65 26.19 -0.74 4.66
C ASN A 65 25.85 -0.66 6.18
N TRP A 66 26.73 -1.19 7.02
CA TRP A 66 26.48 -1.25 8.48
C TRP A 66 26.18 0.11 9.09
N ASP A 67 26.84 1.16 8.61
CA ASP A 67 26.64 2.53 9.09
C ASP A 67 25.23 3.07 8.76
N TYR A 68 24.69 2.80 7.58
CA TYR A 68 23.30 3.14 7.23
C TYR A 68 22.28 2.41 8.09
N ILE A 69 22.60 1.21 8.58
CA ILE A 69 21.70 0.38 9.39
C ILE A 69 21.72 0.83 10.85
N VAL A 70 22.91 1.09 11.41
CA VAL A 70 23.09 1.45 12.82
C VAL A 70 22.76 2.93 13.07
N ASN A 71 23.10 3.81 12.13
CA ASN A 71 22.88 5.25 12.22
C ASN A 71 22.00 5.77 11.08
N PRO A 72 20.74 5.30 10.92
CA PRO A 72 19.92 5.62 9.75
C PRO A 72 19.57 7.13 9.62
N PHE A 73 19.76 7.91 10.69
CA PHE A 73 19.44 9.33 10.74
C PHE A 73 20.68 10.23 10.89
N TYR A 74 21.86 9.77 10.47
CA TYR A 74 23.04 10.62 10.47
C TYR A 74 22.91 11.77 9.46
N GLN A 75 23.61 12.87 9.74
CA GLN A 75 23.73 14.02 8.84
C GLN A 75 25.17 14.55 8.95
N ARG A 76 26.00 14.24 7.96
CA ARG A 76 27.44 14.57 7.95
C ARG A 76 27.75 15.78 7.09
N GLY A 77 26.82 16.19 6.21
CA GLY A 77 26.99 17.35 5.36
C GLY A 77 25.84 17.56 4.38
N PRO A 78 25.90 18.59 3.52
CA PRO A 78 24.92 18.79 2.46
C PRO A 78 24.95 17.57 1.50
N GLY A 79 23.84 16.82 1.46
CA GLY A 79 23.71 15.64 0.59
C GLY A 79 24.20 14.33 1.20
N ASP A 80 24.91 14.31 2.33
CA ASP A 80 25.33 13.11 3.05
C ASP A 80 24.38 12.82 4.21
N LEU A 81 23.23 12.22 3.88
CA LEU A 81 22.13 11.91 4.79
C LEU A 81 21.99 10.42 4.97
N GLY A 82 21.70 10.00 6.20
CA GLY A 82 21.35 8.63 6.51
C GLY A 82 20.06 8.19 5.80
N ILE A 83 19.96 6.89 5.52
CA ILE A 83 18.86 6.30 4.74
C ILE A 83 17.46 6.59 5.34
N GLY A 84 17.37 6.79 6.66
CA GLY A 84 16.15 7.16 7.37
C GLY A 84 15.60 8.52 6.95
N TRP A 85 16.45 9.53 6.76
CA TRP A 85 16.03 10.84 6.28
C TRP A 85 15.54 10.79 4.83
N LEU A 86 16.24 10.02 3.97
CA LEU A 86 15.87 9.82 2.58
C LEU A 86 14.49 9.15 2.50
N LEU A 87 14.29 8.13 3.32
CA LEU A 87 13.03 7.40 3.41
C LEU A 87 11.88 8.29 3.87
N LEU A 88 12.10 9.10 4.92
CA LEU A 88 11.08 10.04 5.42
C LEU A 88 10.69 11.08 4.36
N ALA A 89 11.64 11.57 3.57
CA ALA A 89 11.33 12.50 2.48
C ALA A 89 10.42 11.85 1.43
N SER A 90 10.74 10.61 1.01
CA SER A 90 9.91 9.84 0.07
C SER A 90 8.52 9.54 0.62
N ILE A 91 8.42 9.08 1.88
CA ILE A 91 7.13 8.80 2.55
C ILE A 91 6.28 10.06 2.63
N ARG A 92 6.86 11.21 2.98
CA ARG A 92 6.14 12.49 3.03
C ARG A 92 5.49 12.83 1.70
N ARG A 93 6.23 12.71 0.58
CA ARG A 93 5.71 12.96 -0.77
C ARG A 93 4.59 12.00 -1.13
N VAL A 94 4.78 10.71 -0.83
CA VAL A 94 3.77 9.67 -1.06
C VAL A 94 2.50 9.97 -0.30
N LEU A 95 2.59 10.22 1.00
CA LEU A 95 1.41 10.48 1.83
C LEU A 95 0.67 11.75 1.39
N LEU A 96 1.38 12.81 1.01
CA LEU A 96 0.76 14.03 0.50
C LEU A 96 0.03 13.80 -0.82
N GLY A 97 0.71 13.24 -1.83
CA GLY A 97 0.11 12.98 -3.14
C GLY A 97 -1.04 11.97 -3.08
N PHE A 98 -0.87 10.88 -2.34
CA PHE A 98 -1.89 9.87 -2.09
C PHE A 98 -3.11 10.43 -1.36
N SER A 99 -2.91 11.22 -0.30
CA SER A 99 -4.03 11.81 0.45
C SER A 99 -4.83 12.79 -0.41
N LEU A 100 -4.16 13.65 -1.18
CA LEU A 100 -4.82 14.53 -2.14
C LEU A 100 -5.60 13.72 -3.18
N GLY A 101 -5.00 12.64 -3.70
CA GLY A 101 -5.65 11.71 -4.62
C GLY A 101 -6.90 11.07 -4.01
N ALA A 102 -6.81 10.58 -2.78
CA ALA A 102 -7.93 9.96 -2.07
C ALA A 102 -9.10 10.94 -1.83
N VAL A 103 -8.79 12.17 -1.41
CA VAL A 103 -9.78 13.24 -1.18
C VAL A 103 -10.59 13.57 -2.44
N VAL A 104 -9.98 13.51 -3.62
CA VAL A 104 -10.65 13.74 -4.90
C VAL A 104 -11.31 12.46 -5.42
N ALA A 105 -10.61 11.33 -5.34
CA ALA A 105 -11.05 10.06 -5.92
C ALA A 105 -12.28 9.47 -5.24
N ILE A 106 -12.39 9.57 -3.91
CA ILE A 106 -13.52 9.00 -3.17
C ILE A 106 -14.84 9.70 -3.56
N PRO A 107 -14.98 11.04 -3.52
CA PRO A 107 -16.18 11.72 -3.96
C PRO A 107 -16.54 11.45 -5.44
N LEU A 108 -15.54 11.43 -6.33
CA LEU A 108 -15.76 11.10 -7.74
C LEU A 108 -16.24 9.66 -7.92
N GLY A 109 -15.65 8.71 -7.19
CA GLY A 109 -16.09 7.32 -7.18
C GLY A 109 -17.52 7.15 -6.67
N PHE A 110 -17.92 7.91 -5.63
CA PHE A 110 -19.31 7.97 -5.18
C PHE A 110 -20.24 8.51 -6.26
N LEU A 111 -19.88 9.62 -6.89
CA LEU A 111 -20.67 10.21 -7.98
C LEU A 111 -20.90 9.21 -9.11
N ILE A 112 -19.84 8.52 -9.54
CA ILE A 112 -19.89 7.51 -10.61
C ILE A 112 -20.71 6.30 -10.18
N GLY A 113 -20.53 5.80 -8.97
CA GLY A 113 -21.23 4.62 -8.46
C GLY A 113 -22.72 4.84 -8.19
N MET A 114 -23.13 6.07 -7.87
CA MET A 114 -24.52 6.44 -7.60
C MET A 114 -25.30 6.86 -8.86
N SER A 115 -24.63 7.30 -9.92
CA SER A 115 -25.25 7.89 -11.10
C SER A 115 -24.84 7.19 -12.39
N ARG A 116 -25.81 6.56 -13.07
CA ARG A 116 -25.60 5.97 -14.39
C ARG A 116 -25.12 7.01 -15.40
N GLN A 117 -25.59 8.24 -15.32
CA GLN A 117 -25.17 9.32 -16.21
C GLN A 117 -23.73 9.72 -15.97
N ALA A 118 -23.32 9.87 -14.70
CA ALA A 118 -21.93 10.14 -14.34
C ALA A 118 -21.01 8.99 -14.78
N MET A 119 -21.44 7.75 -14.61
CA MET A 119 -20.70 6.58 -15.07
C MET A 119 -20.49 6.60 -16.60
N LEU A 120 -21.56 6.86 -17.38
CA LEU A 120 -21.46 6.92 -18.83
C LEU A 120 -20.57 8.07 -19.32
N ALA A 121 -20.58 9.22 -18.63
CA ALA A 121 -19.78 10.38 -18.98
C ALA A 121 -18.29 10.22 -18.60
N LEU A 122 -17.98 9.68 -17.40
CA LEU A 122 -16.63 9.67 -16.86
C LEU A 122 -15.87 8.36 -17.15
N ASN A 123 -16.56 7.25 -17.35
CA ASN A 123 -15.92 5.97 -17.61
C ASN A 123 -15.00 5.96 -18.84
N PRO A 124 -15.38 6.55 -20.01
CA PRO A 124 -14.47 6.65 -21.16
C PRO A 124 -13.17 7.41 -20.81
N ILE A 125 -13.27 8.50 -20.05
CA ILE A 125 -12.13 9.32 -19.62
C ILE A 125 -11.21 8.46 -18.74
N ILE A 126 -11.77 7.75 -17.75
CA ILE A 126 -11.01 6.86 -16.87
C ILE A 126 -10.29 5.77 -17.69
N GLN A 127 -10.98 5.17 -18.66
CA GLN A 127 -10.39 4.10 -19.49
C GLN A 127 -9.24 4.60 -20.38
N ILE A 128 -9.25 5.86 -20.79
CA ILE A 128 -8.16 6.48 -21.56
C ILE A 128 -6.95 6.77 -20.66
N PHE A 129 -7.17 7.36 -19.48
CA PHE A 129 -6.07 7.84 -18.63
C PHE A 129 -5.50 6.78 -17.69
N LYS A 130 -6.29 5.77 -17.29
CA LYS A 130 -5.84 4.67 -16.42
C LYS A 130 -4.59 3.92 -16.93
N PRO A 131 -4.46 3.57 -18.24
CA PRO A 131 -3.28 2.86 -18.73
C PRO A 131 -2.08 3.78 -19.00
N VAL A 132 -2.22 5.10 -18.87
CA VAL A 132 -1.09 6.02 -19.06
C VAL A 132 -0.05 5.80 -17.97
N SER A 133 1.21 5.59 -18.39
CA SER A 133 2.32 5.45 -17.44
C SER A 133 2.41 6.66 -16.51
N PRO A 134 2.53 6.46 -15.21
CA PRO A 134 2.72 7.55 -14.26
C PRO A 134 3.87 8.48 -14.62
N LEU A 135 4.97 7.91 -15.11
CA LEU A 135 6.17 8.68 -15.49
C LEU A 135 5.94 9.58 -16.72
N ALA A 136 4.94 9.29 -17.54
CA ALA A 136 4.59 10.17 -18.66
C ALA A 136 4.04 11.54 -18.20
N TRP A 137 3.52 11.62 -16.99
CA TRP A 137 3.05 12.87 -16.38
C TRP A 137 4.18 13.74 -15.82
N LEU A 138 5.36 13.15 -15.59
CA LEU A 138 6.48 13.86 -14.94
C LEU A 138 6.97 15.08 -15.72
N PRO A 139 7.21 15.03 -17.05
CA PRO A 139 7.63 16.21 -17.82
C PRO A 139 6.61 17.35 -17.76
N ILE A 140 5.30 16.98 -17.80
CA ILE A 140 4.20 17.97 -17.70
C ILE A 140 4.21 18.61 -16.31
N ALA A 141 4.37 17.79 -15.26
CA ALA A 141 4.44 18.29 -13.89
C ALA A 141 5.63 19.22 -13.68
N LEU A 142 6.82 18.84 -14.20
CA LEU A 142 8.02 19.69 -14.12
C LEU A 142 7.84 21.00 -14.88
N ALA A 143 7.18 21.00 -16.03
CA ALA A 143 6.89 22.23 -16.79
C ALA A 143 5.92 23.16 -16.05
N ILE A 144 4.96 22.60 -15.28
CA ILE A 144 3.99 23.40 -14.51
C ILE A 144 4.59 23.95 -13.21
N PHE A 145 5.25 23.09 -12.44
CA PHE A 145 5.69 23.45 -11.08
C PHE A 145 7.12 23.96 -11.02
N ASN A 146 7.96 23.63 -12.01
CA ASN A 146 9.39 23.97 -12.06
C ASN A 146 10.20 23.52 -10.83
N LEU A 147 9.68 22.62 -10.03
CA LEU A 147 10.27 22.09 -8.79
C LEU A 147 10.03 20.57 -8.71
N ALA A 148 11.04 19.82 -8.26
CA ALA A 148 10.99 18.36 -8.17
C ALA A 148 9.91 17.86 -7.18
N ASP A 149 9.86 18.42 -5.96
CA ASP A 149 8.93 18.00 -4.91
C ASP A 149 7.44 18.14 -5.30
N PRO A 150 6.95 19.32 -5.75
CA PRO A 150 5.57 19.43 -6.20
C PRO A 150 5.25 18.56 -7.41
N SER A 151 6.21 18.39 -8.33
CA SER A 151 6.04 17.52 -9.50
C SER A 151 5.89 16.06 -9.11
N ALA A 152 6.69 15.57 -8.18
CA ALA A 152 6.58 14.23 -7.62
C ALA A 152 5.22 14.01 -6.93
N ILE A 153 4.78 14.96 -6.09
CA ILE A 153 3.48 14.91 -5.42
C ILE A 153 2.33 14.87 -6.43
N PHE A 154 2.42 15.66 -7.51
CA PHE A 154 1.41 15.67 -8.57
C PHE A 154 1.32 14.34 -9.32
N VAL A 155 2.47 13.74 -9.67
CA VAL A 155 2.50 12.42 -10.32
C VAL A 155 1.87 11.35 -9.43
N ILE A 156 2.17 11.36 -8.13
CA ILE A 156 1.54 10.46 -7.16
C ILE A 156 0.04 10.71 -7.08
N PHE A 157 -0.38 11.97 -7.01
CA PHE A 157 -1.78 12.38 -6.98
C PHE A 157 -2.56 11.79 -8.16
N ILE A 158 -2.12 12.05 -9.39
CA ILE A 158 -2.76 11.55 -10.63
C ILE A 158 -2.83 10.01 -10.63
N THR A 159 -1.74 9.36 -10.25
CA THR A 159 -1.66 7.89 -10.24
C THR A 159 -2.59 7.26 -9.22
N SER A 160 -2.74 7.88 -8.05
CA SER A 160 -3.59 7.40 -6.97
C SER A 160 -5.08 7.53 -7.25
N LEU A 161 -5.48 8.40 -8.19
CA LEU A 161 -6.89 8.63 -8.52
C LEU A 161 -7.58 7.37 -9.04
N TRP A 162 -6.98 6.72 -10.05
CA TRP A 162 -7.68 5.70 -10.85
C TRP A 162 -8.12 4.48 -10.05
N PRO A 163 -7.24 3.78 -9.30
CA PRO A 163 -7.66 2.63 -8.52
C PRO A 163 -8.67 2.99 -7.44
N THR A 164 -8.52 4.15 -6.81
CA THR A 164 -9.44 4.60 -5.76
C THR A 164 -10.81 4.94 -6.32
N ILE A 165 -10.90 5.66 -7.47
CA ILE A 165 -12.17 5.98 -8.14
C ILE A 165 -12.91 4.69 -8.51
N ILE A 166 -12.23 3.76 -9.20
CA ILE A 166 -12.84 2.54 -9.73
C ILE A 166 -13.37 1.66 -8.60
N ASN A 167 -12.56 1.44 -7.56
CA ASN A 167 -12.98 0.61 -6.44
C ASN A 167 -14.09 1.27 -5.62
N THR A 168 -14.03 2.58 -5.42
CA THR A 168 -15.12 3.32 -4.75
C THR A 168 -16.42 3.22 -5.55
N ALA A 169 -16.39 3.45 -6.86
CA ALA A 169 -17.55 3.34 -7.73
C ALA A 169 -18.14 1.92 -7.72
N LEU A 170 -17.28 0.90 -7.76
CA LEU A 170 -17.69 -0.51 -7.64
C LEU A 170 -18.35 -0.76 -6.28
N GLY A 171 -17.75 -0.31 -5.18
CA GLY A 171 -18.32 -0.49 -3.84
C GLY A 171 -19.69 0.16 -3.69
N VAL A 172 -19.85 1.37 -4.21
CA VAL A 172 -21.15 2.10 -4.17
C VAL A 172 -22.20 1.40 -5.04
N SER A 173 -21.84 0.95 -6.24
CA SER A 173 -22.78 0.29 -7.15
C SER A 173 -23.14 -1.15 -6.74
N SER A 174 -22.33 -1.78 -5.89
CA SER A 174 -22.56 -3.15 -5.39
C SER A 174 -23.54 -3.23 -4.22
N VAL A 175 -24.01 -2.09 -3.69
CA VAL A 175 -25.00 -2.07 -2.61
C VAL A 175 -26.31 -2.70 -3.09
N SER A 176 -26.81 -3.70 -2.34
CA SER A 176 -28.05 -4.39 -2.69
C SER A 176 -29.23 -3.41 -2.81
N LYS A 177 -30.02 -3.60 -3.86
CA LYS A 177 -31.25 -2.82 -4.08
C LYS A 177 -32.23 -2.98 -2.94
N ASP A 178 -32.28 -4.13 -2.29
CA ASP A 178 -33.18 -4.40 -1.18
C ASP A 178 -32.99 -3.40 -0.03
N TYR A 179 -31.74 -3.09 0.32
CA TYR A 179 -31.45 -2.07 1.35
C TYR A 179 -31.89 -0.68 0.93
N LEU A 180 -31.78 -0.35 -0.35
CA LEU A 180 -32.21 0.95 -0.88
C LEU A 180 -33.74 1.03 -0.97
N ASP A 181 -34.42 -0.09 -1.25
CA ASP A 181 -35.88 -0.18 -1.30
C ASP A 181 -36.48 -0.06 0.11
N VAL A 182 -35.89 -0.75 1.10
CA VAL A 182 -36.30 -0.55 2.52
C VAL A 182 -36.09 0.90 2.96
N ALA A 183 -34.99 1.53 2.57
CA ALA A 183 -34.73 2.93 2.88
C ALA A 183 -35.77 3.88 2.24
N ARG A 184 -36.28 3.54 1.04
CA ARG A 184 -37.35 4.27 0.37
C ARG A 184 -38.69 4.11 1.09
N VAL A 185 -39.04 2.88 1.50
CA VAL A 185 -40.25 2.62 2.28
C VAL A 185 -40.25 3.38 3.61
N LEU A 186 -39.05 3.50 4.23
CA LEU A 186 -38.85 4.27 5.46
C LEU A 186 -38.72 5.78 5.22
N GLU A 187 -38.97 6.26 4.00
CA GLU A 187 -38.87 7.67 3.59
C GLU A 187 -37.55 8.33 4.01
N MET A 188 -36.45 7.54 4.03
CA MET A 188 -35.14 8.06 4.43
C MET A 188 -34.61 9.11 3.44
N PRO A 189 -34.20 10.30 3.90
CA PRO A 189 -33.60 11.30 3.02
C PRO A 189 -32.27 10.80 2.44
N ARG A 190 -31.94 11.22 1.21
CA ARG A 190 -30.77 10.74 0.45
C ARG A 190 -29.45 10.79 1.23
N TRP A 191 -29.22 11.87 1.99
CA TRP A 191 -28.00 11.99 2.79
C TRP A 191 -27.90 10.90 3.89
N ARG A 192 -29.05 10.49 4.50
CA ARG A 192 -29.08 9.36 5.46
C ARG A 192 -28.84 8.02 4.78
N GLN A 193 -29.37 7.82 3.57
CA GLN A 193 -29.11 6.60 2.80
C GLN A 193 -27.61 6.50 2.49
N ILE A 194 -26.97 7.59 2.07
CA ILE A 194 -25.52 7.64 1.83
C ILE A 194 -24.77 7.34 3.12
N ALA A 195 -25.03 8.06 4.20
CA ALA A 195 -24.23 7.97 5.42
C ALA A 195 -24.43 6.64 6.18
N LYS A 196 -25.64 6.05 6.16
CA LYS A 196 -25.97 4.87 6.97
C LYS A 196 -25.96 3.55 6.20
N ILE A 197 -26.10 3.57 4.88
CA ILE A 197 -26.20 2.37 4.05
C ILE A 197 -25.05 2.31 3.06
N ILE A 198 -24.95 3.29 2.14
CA ILE A 198 -24.00 3.22 1.02
C ILE A 198 -22.56 3.35 1.51
N TRP A 199 -22.26 4.37 2.31
CA TRP A 199 -20.91 4.60 2.83
C TRP A 199 -20.35 3.39 3.58
N PRO A 200 -21.07 2.83 4.58
CA PRO A 200 -20.55 1.67 5.30
C PRO A 200 -20.45 0.40 4.46
N ALA A 201 -21.33 0.21 3.49
CA ALA A 201 -21.29 -0.95 2.61
C ALA A 201 -20.14 -0.85 1.58
N SER A 202 -19.78 0.36 1.17
CA SER A 202 -18.69 0.60 0.21
C SER A 202 -17.29 0.65 0.86
N LEU A 203 -17.18 0.80 2.19
CA LEU A 203 -15.89 0.92 2.89
C LEU A 203 -14.86 -0.17 2.53
N PRO A 204 -15.19 -1.48 2.49
CA PRO A 204 -14.22 -2.50 2.12
C PRO A 204 -13.62 -2.28 0.73
N TYR A 205 -14.44 -1.85 -0.23
CA TYR A 205 -13.99 -1.55 -1.60
C TYR A 205 -13.15 -0.27 -1.64
N ILE A 206 -13.53 0.77 -0.90
CA ILE A 206 -12.75 2.01 -0.78
C ILE A 206 -11.35 1.69 -0.26
N PHE A 207 -11.24 0.91 0.82
CA PHE A 207 -9.95 0.51 1.37
C PHE A 207 -9.15 -0.36 0.41
N THR A 208 -9.79 -1.25 -0.35
CA THR A 208 -9.12 -2.00 -1.42
C THR A 208 -8.52 -1.05 -2.46
N GLY A 209 -9.29 -0.04 -2.90
CA GLY A 209 -8.81 1.00 -3.81
C GLY A 209 -7.64 1.80 -3.23
N LEU A 210 -7.73 2.22 -1.97
CA LEU A 210 -6.68 2.95 -1.27
C LEU A 210 -5.38 2.13 -1.13
N ARG A 211 -5.46 0.83 -0.80
CA ARG A 211 -4.28 -0.05 -0.71
C ARG A 211 -3.57 -0.19 -2.05
N ILE A 212 -4.34 -0.43 -3.12
CA ILE A 212 -3.78 -0.52 -4.48
C ILE A 212 -3.13 0.81 -4.86
N SER A 213 -3.80 1.94 -4.63
CA SER A 213 -3.29 3.27 -4.93
C SER A 213 -2.02 3.59 -4.15
N LEU A 214 -1.95 3.27 -2.86
CA LEU A 214 -0.76 3.50 -2.05
C LEU A 214 0.42 2.65 -2.51
N GLY A 215 0.18 1.38 -2.84
CA GLY A 215 1.21 0.50 -3.39
C GLY A 215 1.79 1.03 -4.71
N ILE A 216 0.93 1.49 -5.63
CA ILE A 216 1.38 2.10 -6.89
C ILE A 216 2.09 3.43 -6.62
N ALA A 217 1.58 4.29 -5.73
CA ALA A 217 2.20 5.55 -5.33
C ALA A 217 3.62 5.35 -4.80
N TRP A 218 3.83 4.29 -3.98
CA TRP A 218 5.14 3.92 -3.46
C TRP A 218 6.11 3.46 -4.55
N LEU A 219 5.67 2.68 -5.52
CA LEU A 219 6.49 2.31 -6.69
C LEU A 219 6.86 3.53 -7.52
N VAL A 220 5.90 4.41 -7.76
CA VAL A 220 6.06 5.59 -8.62
C VAL A 220 7.03 6.60 -8.02
N ILE A 221 6.99 6.86 -6.69
CA ILE A 221 7.90 7.85 -6.09
C ILE A 221 9.36 7.46 -6.26
N VAL A 222 9.70 6.18 -6.10
CA VAL A 222 11.08 5.70 -6.30
C VAL A 222 11.57 6.04 -7.70
N ALA A 223 10.77 5.75 -8.73
CA ALA A 223 11.12 6.03 -10.11
C ALA A 223 11.18 7.54 -10.42
N VAL A 224 10.27 8.34 -9.86
CA VAL A 224 10.28 9.80 -10.02
C VAL A 224 11.54 10.41 -9.38
N GLU A 225 11.90 9.99 -8.17
CA GLU A 225 13.10 10.49 -7.47
C GLU A 225 14.40 10.09 -8.20
N MET A 226 14.45 8.92 -8.83
CA MET A 226 15.57 8.53 -9.68
C MET A 226 15.76 9.49 -10.86
N LEU A 227 14.68 10.01 -11.42
CA LEU A 227 14.71 10.90 -12.59
C LEU A 227 14.89 12.37 -12.21
N THR A 228 14.35 12.82 -11.09
CA THR A 228 14.38 14.24 -10.69
C THR A 228 15.57 14.60 -9.82
N GLY A 229 16.19 13.63 -9.20
CA GLY A 229 17.27 13.88 -8.24
C GLY A 229 16.79 14.41 -6.88
N GLY A 230 17.72 14.86 -6.07
CA GLY A 230 17.46 15.50 -4.78
C GLY A 230 17.51 14.54 -3.59
N ILE A 231 16.66 14.76 -2.59
CA ILE A 231 16.62 13.96 -1.35
C ILE A 231 15.50 12.93 -1.46
N GLY A 232 15.83 11.64 -1.40
CA GLY A 232 14.87 10.55 -1.43
C GLY A 232 15.52 9.19 -1.64
N ILE A 233 14.79 8.13 -1.29
CA ILE A 233 15.31 6.76 -1.41
C ILE A 233 15.52 6.35 -2.87
N GLY A 234 14.72 6.86 -3.80
CA GLY A 234 14.87 6.60 -5.23
C GLY A 234 16.13 7.24 -5.79
N PHE A 235 16.42 8.50 -5.41
CA PHE A 235 17.67 9.14 -5.82
C PHE A 235 18.91 8.43 -5.23
N PHE A 236 18.83 7.96 -4.00
CA PHE A 236 19.89 7.14 -3.39
C PHE A 236 20.21 5.90 -4.23
N VAL A 237 19.17 5.18 -4.69
CA VAL A 237 19.36 4.02 -5.59
C VAL A 237 20.12 4.43 -6.85
N TRP A 238 19.74 5.55 -7.48
CA TRP A 238 20.36 6.04 -8.70
C TRP A 238 21.81 6.48 -8.48
N ASP A 239 22.08 7.20 -7.40
CA ASP A 239 23.40 7.71 -7.03
C ASP A 239 24.38 6.56 -6.73
N GLU A 240 23.97 5.60 -5.90
CA GLU A 240 24.77 4.42 -5.58
C GLU A 240 25.01 3.51 -6.80
N TRP A 241 24.01 3.36 -7.66
CA TRP A 241 24.18 2.65 -8.94
C TRP A 241 25.18 3.37 -9.86
N SER A 242 25.11 4.69 -9.94
CA SER A 242 26.05 5.48 -10.76
C SER A 242 27.48 5.38 -10.27
N ARG A 243 27.67 5.12 -8.97
CA ARG A 243 28.98 4.85 -8.34
C ARG A 243 29.40 3.38 -8.42
N LEU A 244 28.60 2.52 -9.05
CA LEU A 244 28.79 1.07 -9.11
C LEU A 244 28.80 0.39 -7.73
N ASN A 245 28.21 1.03 -6.72
CA ASN A 245 28.08 0.48 -5.37
C ASN A 245 26.81 -0.37 -5.25
N LEU A 246 26.83 -1.55 -5.83
CA LEU A 246 25.69 -2.47 -5.83
C LEU A 246 25.30 -2.94 -4.42
N SER A 247 26.22 -2.94 -3.46
CA SER A 247 25.92 -3.28 -2.06
C SER A 247 24.88 -2.34 -1.48
N SER A 248 25.00 -1.02 -1.69
CA SER A 248 24.05 -0.02 -1.23
C SER A 248 22.75 -0.05 -2.03
N VAL A 249 22.79 -0.37 -3.32
CA VAL A 249 21.58 -0.58 -4.13
C VAL A 249 20.76 -1.74 -3.59
N PHE A 250 21.38 -2.88 -3.25
CA PHE A 250 20.66 -4.01 -2.63
C PHE A 250 20.07 -3.66 -1.27
N LEU A 251 20.79 -2.91 -0.42
CA LEU A 251 20.23 -2.39 0.83
C LEU A 251 19.00 -1.54 0.57
N ALA A 252 19.08 -0.60 -0.39
CA ALA A 252 17.95 0.26 -0.74
C ALA A 252 16.72 -0.53 -1.22
N ILE A 253 16.93 -1.57 -2.05
CA ILE A 253 15.84 -2.46 -2.51
C ILE A 253 15.15 -3.13 -1.30
N LEU A 254 15.91 -3.63 -0.34
CA LEU A 254 15.35 -4.24 0.87
C LEU A 254 14.58 -3.22 1.71
N VAL A 255 15.12 -2.02 1.90
CA VAL A 255 14.46 -0.93 2.64
C VAL A 255 13.18 -0.49 1.95
N ILE A 256 13.19 -0.33 0.61
CA ILE A 256 12.01 0.02 -0.18
C ILE A 256 10.92 -1.07 -0.03
N GLY A 257 11.31 -2.35 -0.13
CA GLY A 257 10.38 -3.47 0.00
C GLY A 257 9.76 -3.55 1.39
N LEU A 258 10.58 -3.44 2.45
CA LEU A 258 10.11 -3.42 3.84
C LEU A 258 9.18 -2.24 4.12
N THR A 259 9.51 -1.07 3.59
CA THR A 259 8.66 0.12 3.76
C THR A 259 7.33 -0.05 3.05
N GLY A 260 7.31 -0.57 1.82
CA GLY A 260 6.08 -0.88 1.12
C GLY A 260 5.17 -1.85 1.89
N LEU A 261 5.76 -2.89 2.49
CA LEU A 261 5.06 -3.84 3.36
C LEU A 261 4.46 -3.14 4.59
N VAL A 262 5.22 -2.27 5.26
CA VAL A 262 4.75 -1.51 6.44
C VAL A 262 3.60 -0.57 6.06
N LEU A 263 3.70 0.12 4.93
CA LEU A 263 2.65 1.01 4.44
C LEU A 263 1.35 0.25 4.12
N ASP A 264 1.44 -0.90 3.43
CA ASP A 264 0.28 -1.75 3.15
C ASP A 264 -0.34 -2.31 4.44
N TRP A 265 0.49 -2.79 5.37
CA TRP A 265 0.05 -3.29 6.68
C TRP A 265 -0.66 -2.18 7.48
N ALA A 266 -0.13 -0.96 7.48
CA ALA A 266 -0.73 0.16 8.20
C ALA A 266 -2.14 0.48 7.68
N VAL A 267 -2.33 0.56 6.35
CA VAL A 267 -3.66 0.77 5.77
C VAL A 267 -4.58 -0.42 6.03
N GLY A 268 -4.06 -1.65 5.98
CA GLY A 268 -4.81 -2.85 6.35
C GLY A 268 -5.33 -2.80 7.80
N LYS A 269 -4.50 -2.34 8.75
CA LYS A 269 -4.91 -2.15 10.15
C LYS A 269 -5.97 -1.06 10.31
N ILE A 270 -5.84 0.05 9.59
CA ILE A 270 -6.87 1.10 9.58
C ILE A 270 -8.18 0.54 9.03
N GLN A 271 -8.13 -0.25 7.96
CA GLN A 271 -9.30 -0.92 7.40
C GLN A 271 -9.98 -1.81 8.43
N GLU A 272 -9.23 -2.68 9.11
CA GLU A 272 -9.76 -3.55 10.17
C GLU A 272 -10.46 -2.73 11.26
N LEU A 273 -9.84 -1.67 11.78
CA LEU A 273 -10.40 -0.82 12.82
C LEU A 273 -11.70 -0.13 12.40
N VAL A 274 -11.80 0.28 11.14
CA VAL A 274 -12.96 1.00 10.62
C VAL A 274 -14.10 0.05 10.25
N THR A 275 -13.79 -1.16 9.72
CA THR A 275 -14.79 -2.13 9.29
C THR A 275 -15.28 -3.04 10.42
N HIS A 276 -14.41 -3.46 11.36
CA HIS A 276 -14.79 -4.34 12.49
C HIS A 276 -15.56 -3.65 13.63
N ARG A 277 -15.67 -2.33 13.64
CA ARG A 277 -16.51 -1.62 14.63
C ARG A 277 -18.01 -1.87 14.51
N ARG A 278 -18.44 -2.78 13.61
CA ARG A 278 -19.83 -3.22 13.48
C ARG A 278 -19.90 -4.73 13.70
N PRO A 279 -20.22 -5.21 14.94
CA PRO A 279 -20.64 -6.60 15.11
C PRO A 279 -21.88 -6.78 14.22
N ALA A 280 -21.85 -7.82 13.36
CA ALA A 280 -23.08 -8.30 12.74
C ALA A 280 -24.06 -8.61 13.88
N ARG A 281 -25.08 -7.75 14.05
CA ARG A 281 -26.23 -8.10 14.88
C ARG A 281 -26.95 -9.21 14.10
N SER A 282 -26.72 -10.44 14.56
CA SER A 282 -27.54 -11.61 14.26
C SER A 282 -28.98 -11.38 14.67
#